data_99bd3fd25f0cb399323ac4be466a8550
#
_entry.id   99bd3fd25f0cb399323ac4be466a8550
#
_cell.length_a   1.000
_cell.length_b   1.000
_cell.length_c   1.000
_cell.angle_alpha   90.00
_cell.angle_beta   90.00
_cell.angle_gamma   90.00
#
_symmetry.space_group_name_H-M   'P 1'
#
loop_
_entity.id
_entity.type
_entity.pdbx_description
1 polymer ?
#
loop_
_entity_poly.entity_id
_entity_poly.type
_entity_poly.pdbx_seq_one_letter_code
_entity_poly.pdbx_strand_id
1 'polypeptide(L)'
;MITGDAFFVVNNGVENFFTRDGSFYVDGAGNLAMTSTGYNVMGWQVDEETMSIKQDTVSSLQIMGAANMTYPPEATSKAYVSGIIDKNDTDVTSISGKTINLNFYDNLGYSYSAKITMKQSEQPNVYSLELTGLVDSKGVEVEGWENISLTGMTDPASGYVNQENLPTEAIETVVTLNGNYEWQGQKLVRVSKDEMGNDVVEDIADLSDGASAEDWKAIAAAYGYEDDVKTFRNLYLDLPTLNGSVVEDGTEGATSVKYSVQQLVLNLADGAATTPNINSVVGDDNTFTADGRFYDGLTVTYDADNGVFAGINGEETVSTVNFDFSAIGGNFSNIEVDFSESSMFDNKGTSTIGATSGDFDGLGTGRRLGDMIGVSIQNNGMIYASYDNGMTKLLGQIATAEFANASGLEKQGDNLYSATLNSGEFDGIGIDVTANGGYMSTGVLEMSNVDLSSEFTEMITTQRGFQANSRIITVSDTLLEELTNLKR
;
A
#
# COMPACT_ATOMS: atom_id res chain seq x y z
N MET A 1 -21.72 -24.02 -16.91
CA MET A 1 -22.40 -25.33 -16.68
C MET A 1 -22.65 -25.51 -15.19
N ILE A 2 -23.82 -25.99 -14.79
CA ILE A 2 -24.18 -26.34 -13.42
C ILE A 2 -24.41 -27.85 -13.33
N THR A 3 -23.91 -28.49 -12.27
CA THR A 3 -24.14 -29.90 -11.97
C THR A 3 -25.16 -30.05 -10.84
N GLY A 4 -25.76 -31.26 -10.70
CA GLY A 4 -26.83 -31.49 -9.72
C GLY A 4 -28.21 -31.12 -10.26
N ASP A 5 -29.18 -30.93 -9.36
CA ASP A 5 -30.58 -30.66 -9.69
C ASP A 5 -30.97 -29.20 -9.60
N ALA A 6 -29.97 -28.31 -9.34
CA ALA A 6 -30.15 -26.88 -9.17
C ALA A 6 -30.37 -26.15 -10.51
N PHE A 7 -31.08 -25.03 -10.46
CA PHE A 7 -31.34 -24.10 -11.56
C PHE A 7 -30.75 -22.73 -11.23
N PHE A 8 -30.27 -22.04 -12.25
CA PHE A 8 -29.97 -20.60 -12.13
C PHE A 8 -31.28 -19.83 -12.01
N VAL A 9 -31.28 -18.79 -11.20
CA VAL A 9 -32.39 -17.86 -11.07
C VAL A 9 -32.12 -16.66 -11.95
N VAL A 10 -33.04 -16.36 -12.87
CA VAL A 10 -32.97 -15.17 -13.73
C VAL A 10 -34.25 -14.37 -13.61
N ASN A 11 -34.17 -13.04 -13.77
CA ASN A 11 -35.29 -12.14 -13.57
C ASN A 11 -35.44 -11.17 -14.77
N ASN A 12 -36.66 -11.00 -15.22
CA ASN A 12 -37.00 -10.07 -16.31
C ASN A 12 -37.31 -8.63 -15.85
N GLY A 13 -37.12 -8.34 -14.56
CA GLY A 13 -37.50 -7.09 -13.89
C GLY A 13 -38.84 -7.16 -13.16
N VAL A 14 -39.61 -8.24 -13.33
CA VAL A 14 -40.94 -8.43 -12.70
C VAL A 14 -41.02 -9.77 -12.00
N GLU A 15 -40.62 -10.84 -12.70
CA GLU A 15 -40.76 -12.22 -12.25
C GLU A 15 -39.47 -12.99 -12.38
N ASN A 16 -39.30 -14.00 -11.50
CA ASN A 16 -38.17 -14.92 -11.51
C ASN A 16 -38.49 -16.10 -12.45
N PHE A 17 -37.52 -16.44 -13.27
CA PHE A 17 -37.49 -17.65 -14.10
C PHE A 17 -36.28 -18.50 -13.73
N PHE A 18 -36.36 -19.75 -14.09
CA PHE A 18 -35.34 -20.75 -13.73
C PHE A 18 -34.77 -21.36 -15.02
N THR A 19 -33.46 -21.53 -15.06
CA THR A 19 -32.79 -22.09 -16.22
C THR A 19 -31.60 -22.94 -15.82
N ARG A 20 -31.28 -23.91 -16.67
CA ARG A 20 -30.01 -24.65 -16.59
C ARG A 20 -28.97 -24.14 -17.59
N ASP A 21 -29.38 -23.25 -18.48
CA ASP A 21 -28.47 -22.61 -19.43
C ASP A 21 -27.58 -21.60 -18.70
N GLY A 22 -26.30 -21.89 -18.70
CA GLY A 22 -25.26 -21.03 -18.09
C GLY A 22 -24.56 -20.11 -19.09
N SER A 23 -25.20 -19.82 -20.21
CA SER A 23 -24.69 -18.88 -21.21
C SER A 23 -24.98 -17.44 -20.78
N PHE A 24 -24.04 -16.83 -20.08
CA PHE A 24 -24.17 -15.48 -19.52
C PHE A 24 -23.17 -14.53 -20.14
N TYR A 25 -23.52 -13.25 -20.14
CA TYR A 25 -22.66 -12.14 -20.54
C TYR A 25 -22.87 -10.97 -19.58
N VAL A 26 -21.98 -9.98 -19.62
CA VAL A 26 -22.17 -8.73 -18.85
C VAL A 26 -22.80 -7.71 -19.76
N ASP A 27 -23.92 -7.14 -19.34
CA ASP A 27 -24.65 -6.13 -20.07
C ASP A 27 -24.00 -4.73 -20.00
N GLY A 28 -24.57 -3.74 -20.71
CA GLY A 28 -24.05 -2.38 -20.71
C GLY A 28 -24.21 -1.62 -19.38
N ALA A 29 -25.00 -2.14 -18.43
CA ALA A 29 -25.18 -1.61 -17.10
C ALA A 29 -24.27 -2.33 -16.07
N GLY A 30 -23.50 -3.33 -16.52
CA GLY A 30 -22.60 -4.10 -15.70
C GLY A 30 -23.22 -5.28 -14.96
N ASN A 31 -24.47 -5.67 -15.30
CA ASN A 31 -25.13 -6.82 -14.70
C ASN A 31 -24.78 -8.10 -15.46
N LEU A 32 -24.74 -9.21 -14.73
CA LEU A 32 -24.67 -10.53 -15.33
C LEU A 32 -26.04 -10.88 -15.91
N ALA A 33 -26.11 -11.11 -17.22
CA ALA A 33 -27.35 -11.36 -17.94
C ALA A 33 -27.29 -12.62 -18.81
N MET A 34 -28.43 -13.27 -19.03
CA MET A 34 -28.55 -14.45 -19.87
C MET A 34 -28.47 -14.03 -21.36
N THR A 35 -27.65 -14.75 -22.14
CA THR A 35 -27.35 -14.39 -23.53
C THR A 35 -28.57 -14.45 -24.44
N SER A 36 -29.50 -15.40 -24.23
CA SER A 36 -30.67 -15.61 -25.09
C SER A 36 -31.79 -14.58 -24.88
N THR A 37 -31.98 -14.10 -23.65
CA THR A 37 -33.15 -13.28 -23.29
C THR A 37 -32.76 -11.90 -22.73
N GLY A 38 -31.53 -11.71 -22.29
CA GLY A 38 -31.10 -10.52 -21.59
C GLY A 38 -31.60 -10.40 -20.14
N TYR A 39 -32.18 -11.46 -19.58
CA TYR A 39 -32.64 -11.46 -18.19
C TYR A 39 -31.47 -11.48 -17.22
N ASN A 40 -31.58 -10.70 -16.13
CA ASN A 40 -30.52 -10.59 -15.14
C ASN A 40 -30.39 -11.86 -14.32
N VAL A 41 -29.17 -12.33 -14.15
CA VAL A 41 -28.86 -13.45 -13.25
C VAL A 41 -28.94 -12.96 -11.81
N MET A 42 -29.65 -13.69 -10.99
CA MET A 42 -29.90 -13.36 -9.60
C MET A 42 -28.91 -14.05 -8.69
N GLY A 43 -28.57 -13.39 -7.59
CA GLY A 43 -27.65 -13.93 -6.59
C GLY A 43 -27.59 -13.07 -5.34
N TRP A 44 -26.65 -13.37 -4.51
CA TRP A 44 -26.40 -12.62 -3.28
C TRP A 44 -25.26 -11.63 -3.47
N GLN A 45 -25.44 -10.45 -2.92
CA GLN A 45 -24.43 -9.41 -2.90
C GLN A 45 -23.50 -9.57 -1.70
N VAL A 46 -22.36 -8.91 -1.77
CA VAL A 46 -21.42 -8.78 -0.67
C VAL A 46 -21.91 -7.71 0.29
N ASP A 47 -21.89 -7.99 1.56
CA ASP A 47 -22.06 -7.01 2.62
C ASP A 47 -20.79 -6.15 2.70
N GLU A 48 -20.93 -4.83 2.54
CA GLU A 48 -19.80 -3.90 2.49
C GLU A 48 -19.05 -3.79 3.83
N GLU A 49 -19.73 -4.06 4.97
CA GLU A 49 -19.12 -3.96 6.29
C GLU A 49 -18.30 -5.23 6.64
N THR A 50 -18.88 -6.40 6.32
CA THR A 50 -18.26 -7.69 6.68
C THR A 50 -17.45 -8.31 5.55
N MET A 51 -17.52 -7.75 4.33
CA MET A 51 -16.88 -8.28 3.10
C MET A 51 -17.24 -9.75 2.84
N SER A 52 -18.40 -10.20 3.31
CA SER A 52 -18.91 -11.56 3.19
C SER A 52 -20.23 -11.62 2.43
N ILE A 53 -20.59 -12.79 1.91
CA ILE A 53 -21.84 -13.00 1.19
C ILE A 53 -23.01 -12.95 2.19
N LYS A 54 -23.97 -12.07 1.93
CA LYS A 54 -25.21 -11.98 2.66
C LYS A 54 -26.28 -12.81 1.97
N GLN A 55 -26.58 -13.99 2.50
CA GLN A 55 -27.57 -14.91 1.98
C GLN A 55 -28.98 -14.49 2.41
N ASP A 56 -29.50 -13.43 1.79
CA ASP A 56 -30.86 -12.96 1.95
C ASP A 56 -31.64 -13.05 0.62
N THR A 57 -32.61 -12.21 0.39
CA THR A 57 -33.36 -12.17 -0.86
C THR A 57 -32.42 -11.94 -2.07
N VAL A 58 -32.54 -12.81 -3.07
CA VAL A 58 -31.72 -12.68 -4.29
C VAL A 58 -31.97 -11.38 -5.01
N SER A 59 -30.89 -10.79 -5.51
CA SER A 59 -30.90 -9.55 -6.29
C SER A 59 -30.09 -9.71 -7.58
N SER A 60 -30.23 -8.78 -8.52
CA SER A 60 -29.42 -8.81 -9.74
C SER A 60 -27.95 -8.60 -9.42
N LEU A 61 -27.09 -9.45 -9.99
CA LEU A 61 -25.66 -9.41 -9.77
C LEU A 61 -25.03 -8.35 -10.69
N GLN A 62 -24.67 -7.20 -10.10
CA GLN A 62 -23.96 -6.14 -10.80
C GLN A 62 -22.45 -6.33 -10.65
N ILE A 63 -21.83 -6.94 -11.65
CA ILE A 63 -20.40 -7.30 -11.63
C ILE A 63 -19.52 -6.10 -11.99
N MET A 64 -19.83 -5.42 -13.10
CA MET A 64 -19.08 -4.29 -13.62
C MET A 64 -19.76 -2.95 -13.30
N GLY A 65 -20.20 -2.77 -12.05
CA GLY A 65 -20.64 -1.48 -11.56
C GLY A 65 -19.47 -0.51 -11.37
N ALA A 66 -19.74 0.80 -11.40
CA ALA A 66 -18.69 1.83 -11.25
C ALA A 66 -17.83 1.65 -9.99
N ALA A 67 -18.44 1.20 -8.88
CA ALA A 67 -17.74 0.93 -7.62
C ALA A 67 -16.82 -0.32 -7.66
N ASN A 68 -16.99 -1.17 -8.67
CA ASN A 68 -16.19 -2.38 -8.82
C ASN A 68 -15.10 -2.25 -9.89
N MET A 69 -15.15 -1.21 -10.72
CA MET A 69 -14.18 -0.99 -11.80
C MET A 69 -12.78 -0.68 -11.27
N THR A 70 -12.71 -0.12 -10.08
CA THR A 70 -11.44 0.21 -9.43
C THR A 70 -11.36 -0.41 -8.04
N TYR A 71 -10.14 -0.75 -7.64
CA TYR A 71 -9.81 -1.13 -6.26
C TYR A 71 -9.14 0.06 -5.58
N PRO A 72 -9.62 0.52 -4.41
CA PRO A 72 -9.09 1.71 -3.78
C PRO A 72 -7.61 1.55 -3.40
N PRO A 73 -6.83 2.63 -3.49
CA PRO A 73 -5.45 2.65 -3.04
C PRO A 73 -5.41 2.57 -1.51
N GLU A 74 -4.26 2.20 -0.99
CA GLU A 74 -3.99 2.13 0.44
C GLU A 74 -2.56 2.59 0.70
N ALA A 75 -2.39 3.48 1.68
CA ALA A 75 -1.06 3.92 2.07
C ALA A 75 -0.26 2.80 2.73
N THR A 76 1.04 2.85 2.55
CA THR A 76 1.96 2.01 3.31
C THR A 76 1.98 2.48 4.76
N SER A 77 1.78 1.55 5.69
CA SER A 77 1.81 1.82 7.13
C SER A 77 2.89 1.05 7.86
N LYS A 78 3.43 0.01 7.23
CA LYS A 78 4.49 -0.82 7.78
C LYS A 78 5.58 -1.07 6.75
N ALA A 79 6.80 -1.27 7.25
CA ALA A 79 7.94 -1.69 6.47
C ALA A 79 8.90 -2.49 7.37
N TYR A 80 9.79 -3.24 6.79
CA TYR A 80 10.88 -3.87 7.52
C TYR A 80 12.20 -3.73 6.79
N VAL A 81 13.27 -3.73 7.56
CA VAL A 81 14.63 -3.73 7.08
C VAL A 81 15.23 -5.11 7.33
N SER A 82 15.80 -5.70 6.30
CA SER A 82 16.42 -7.03 6.37
C SER A 82 17.74 -7.06 5.62
N GLY A 83 18.51 -8.11 5.88
CA GLY A 83 19.79 -8.30 5.25
C GLY A 83 20.97 -8.02 6.18
N ILE A 84 22.16 -7.96 5.60
CA ILE A 84 23.43 -7.89 6.32
C ILE A 84 24.03 -6.50 6.15
N ILE A 85 24.41 -5.87 7.25
CA ILE A 85 25.32 -4.73 7.28
C ILE A 85 26.72 -5.23 7.61
N ASP A 86 27.71 -4.83 6.81
CA ASP A 86 29.11 -5.20 7.03
C ASP A 86 29.89 -3.98 7.52
N LYS A 87 30.49 -4.08 8.72
CA LYS A 87 31.28 -3.01 9.30
C LYS A 87 32.51 -2.61 8.47
N ASN A 88 32.92 -3.45 7.53
CA ASN A 88 34.05 -3.18 6.64
C ASN A 88 33.59 -2.65 5.27
N ASP A 89 32.29 -2.43 5.07
CA ASP A 89 31.76 -1.80 3.86
C ASP A 89 32.19 -0.33 3.80
N THR A 90 32.86 0.04 2.72
CA THR A 90 33.36 1.40 2.51
C THR A 90 32.25 2.43 2.42
N ASP A 91 31.05 2.02 1.96
CA ASP A 91 29.88 2.91 1.94
C ASP A 91 29.42 3.23 3.37
N VAL A 92 29.34 2.21 4.24
CA VAL A 92 28.88 2.36 5.63
C VAL A 92 29.84 3.21 6.46
N THR A 93 31.14 3.08 6.20
CA THR A 93 32.19 3.83 6.91
C THR A 93 32.47 5.22 6.30
N SER A 94 31.84 5.52 5.16
CA SER A 94 32.00 6.82 4.50
C SER A 94 31.14 7.91 5.18
N ILE A 95 31.47 9.16 4.93
CA ILE A 95 30.69 10.33 5.39
C ILE A 95 29.25 10.27 4.81
N SER A 96 29.09 9.76 3.59
CA SER A 96 27.79 9.65 2.93
C SER A 96 26.93 8.51 3.46
N GLY A 97 27.52 7.51 4.09
CA GLY A 97 26.82 6.33 4.60
C GLY A 97 26.26 5.41 3.51
N LYS A 98 25.69 4.30 3.93
CA LYS A 98 24.98 3.33 3.08
C LYS A 98 23.53 3.76 2.90
N THR A 99 23.13 4.04 1.67
CA THR A 99 21.73 4.40 1.36
C THR A 99 20.87 3.17 1.13
N ILE A 100 19.74 3.12 1.79
CA ILE A 100 18.68 2.13 1.68
C ILE A 100 17.44 2.86 1.14
N ASN A 101 16.79 2.31 0.11
CA ASN A 101 15.58 2.89 -0.44
C ASN A 101 14.35 2.15 0.07
N LEU A 102 13.42 2.84 0.70
CA LEU A 102 12.10 2.35 1.06
C LEU A 102 11.08 2.90 0.06
N ASN A 103 10.52 2.02 -0.76
CA ASN A 103 9.44 2.39 -1.67
C ASN A 103 8.09 2.22 -0.97
N PHE A 104 7.22 3.21 -1.04
CA PHE A 104 5.93 3.18 -0.37
C PHE A 104 4.86 3.96 -1.15
N TYR A 105 3.59 3.82 -0.73
CA TYR A 105 2.44 4.50 -1.34
C TYR A 105 1.79 5.45 -0.33
N ASP A 106 1.28 6.57 -0.84
CA ASP A 106 0.42 7.47 -0.07
C ASP A 106 -1.06 7.00 -0.09
N ASN A 107 -1.94 7.73 0.60
CA ASN A 107 -3.38 7.44 0.66
C ASN A 107 -4.10 7.55 -0.71
N LEU A 108 -3.47 8.19 -1.68
CA LEU A 108 -3.99 8.32 -3.04
C LEU A 108 -3.41 7.29 -4.01
N GLY A 109 -2.44 6.48 -3.55
CA GLY A 109 -1.78 5.45 -4.34
C GLY A 109 -0.62 5.93 -5.20
N TYR A 110 -0.11 7.15 -4.97
CA TYR A 110 1.14 7.60 -5.58
C TYR A 110 2.32 6.92 -4.89
N SER A 111 3.29 6.50 -5.66
CA SER A 111 4.49 5.86 -5.13
C SER A 111 5.60 6.87 -4.87
N TYR A 112 6.28 6.69 -3.76
CA TYR A 112 7.42 7.47 -3.30
C TYR A 112 8.56 6.55 -2.89
N SER A 113 9.76 7.10 -2.83
CA SER A 113 10.94 6.41 -2.33
C SER A 113 11.63 7.27 -1.28
N ALA A 114 11.65 6.79 -0.04
CA ALA A 114 12.42 7.39 1.03
C ALA A 114 13.85 6.83 1.01
N LYS A 115 14.84 7.72 1.04
CA LYS A 115 16.26 7.40 1.11
C LYS A 115 16.70 7.43 2.57
N ILE A 116 16.97 6.28 3.11
CA ILE A 116 17.44 6.08 4.48
C ILE A 116 18.93 5.83 4.40
N THR A 117 19.71 6.53 5.18
CA THR A 117 21.17 6.34 5.21
C THR A 117 21.60 5.80 6.56
N MET A 118 22.38 4.74 6.55
CA MET A 118 23.02 4.15 7.72
C MET A 118 24.51 4.41 7.68
N LYS A 119 25.05 4.97 8.77
CA LYS A 119 26.48 5.27 8.93
C LYS A 119 26.99 4.58 10.18
N GLN A 120 28.17 4.01 10.09
CA GLN A 120 28.84 3.46 11.27
C GLN A 120 29.22 4.57 12.25
N SER A 121 28.94 4.34 13.52
CA SER A 121 29.35 5.21 14.61
C SER A 121 30.80 4.93 15.03
N GLU A 122 31.26 5.57 16.09
CA GLU A 122 32.56 5.23 16.71
C GLU A 122 32.62 3.78 17.22
N GLN A 123 31.45 3.25 17.63
CA GLN A 123 31.35 1.85 18.01
C GLN A 123 31.03 1.01 16.77
N PRO A 124 31.82 -0.04 16.47
CA PRO A 124 31.68 -0.81 15.23
C PRO A 124 30.35 -1.56 15.06
N ASN A 125 29.57 -1.69 16.12
CA ASN A 125 28.27 -2.37 16.17
C ASN A 125 27.09 -1.41 16.29
N VAL A 126 27.32 -0.10 16.24
CA VAL A 126 26.29 0.94 16.32
C VAL A 126 26.28 1.75 15.03
N TYR A 127 25.11 1.94 14.45
CA TYR A 127 24.93 2.67 13.19
C TYR A 127 23.89 3.77 13.37
N SER A 128 24.22 4.97 12.95
CA SER A 128 23.25 6.06 12.88
C SER A 128 22.28 5.84 11.72
N LEU A 129 21.03 6.21 11.92
CA LEU A 129 19.96 6.13 10.93
C LEU A 129 19.47 7.54 10.61
N GLU A 130 19.47 7.87 9.35
CA GLU A 130 19.08 9.21 8.87
C GLU A 130 18.21 9.10 7.63
N LEU A 131 17.13 9.92 7.56
CA LEU A 131 16.42 10.14 6.32
C LEU A 131 17.16 11.20 5.51
N THR A 132 17.64 10.87 4.33
CA THR A 132 18.46 11.74 3.48
C THR A 132 17.78 12.21 2.22
N GLY A 133 16.53 11.82 2.00
CA GLY A 133 15.72 12.31 0.89
C GLY A 133 14.42 11.58 0.74
N LEU A 134 13.47 12.25 0.11
CA LEU A 134 12.19 11.69 -0.32
C LEU A 134 11.94 12.11 -1.76
N VAL A 135 11.73 11.14 -2.64
CA VAL A 135 11.49 11.40 -4.06
C VAL A 135 10.17 10.76 -4.52
N ASP A 136 9.52 11.39 -5.46
CA ASP A 136 8.34 10.85 -6.12
C ASP A 136 8.70 9.76 -7.17
N SER A 137 7.70 9.18 -7.80
CA SER A 137 7.87 8.17 -8.86
C SER A 137 8.64 8.65 -10.09
N LYS A 138 8.84 9.96 -10.24
CA LYS A 138 9.59 10.59 -11.34
C LYS A 138 11.00 10.94 -10.91
N GLY A 139 11.37 10.70 -9.65
CA GLY A 139 12.66 11.06 -9.08
C GLY A 139 12.76 12.54 -8.68
N VAL A 140 11.64 13.26 -8.64
CA VAL A 140 11.60 14.65 -8.16
C VAL A 140 11.53 14.64 -6.64
N GLU A 141 12.35 15.45 -6.01
CA GLU A 141 12.39 15.61 -4.57
C GLU A 141 11.09 16.23 -4.03
N VAL A 142 10.56 15.69 -2.94
CA VAL A 142 9.35 16.18 -2.28
C VAL A 142 9.74 17.30 -1.35
N GLU A 143 9.16 18.48 -1.54
CA GLU A 143 9.44 19.67 -0.67
C GLU A 143 9.06 19.38 0.78
N GLY A 144 9.92 19.81 1.70
CA GLY A 144 9.69 19.69 3.14
C GLY A 144 10.00 18.32 3.75
N TRP A 145 10.61 17.41 2.99
CA TRP A 145 11.00 16.10 3.50
C TRP A 145 11.96 16.19 4.71
N GLU A 146 12.73 17.26 4.81
CA GLU A 146 13.65 17.51 5.92
C GLU A 146 12.92 17.67 7.27
N ASN A 147 11.61 17.95 7.23
CA ASN A 147 10.79 18.09 8.43
C ASN A 147 10.20 16.75 8.91
N ILE A 148 10.41 15.65 8.17
CA ILE A 148 9.98 14.33 8.59
C ILE A 148 10.79 13.91 9.80
N SER A 149 10.11 13.57 10.89
CA SER A 149 10.75 13.06 12.08
C SER A 149 10.82 11.54 12.09
N LEU A 150 11.96 11.02 12.56
CA LEU A 150 12.16 9.61 12.83
C LEU A 150 12.08 9.40 14.34
N THR A 151 11.10 8.65 14.81
CA THR A 151 10.93 8.37 16.23
C THR A 151 11.06 6.88 16.48
N GLY A 152 12.04 6.50 17.28
CA GLY A 152 12.10 5.16 17.88
C GLY A 152 11.14 5.14 19.08
N MET A 153 10.12 4.31 18.98
CA MET A 153 8.93 4.35 19.83
C MET A 153 9.16 3.98 21.28
N THR A 154 8.72 4.80 22.20
CA THR A 154 7.62 4.58 23.15
C THR A 154 7.22 5.85 23.88
N ASP A 155 8.02 6.92 23.80
CA ASP A 155 7.67 8.21 24.39
C ASP A 155 8.21 9.34 23.51
N PRO A 156 7.34 10.12 22.82
CA PRO A 156 7.78 11.27 22.03
C PRO A 156 8.45 12.35 22.89
N ALA A 157 8.30 12.28 24.22
CA ALA A 157 8.98 13.18 25.15
C ALA A 157 10.38 12.69 25.55
N SER A 158 10.70 11.42 25.38
CA SER A 158 12.03 10.85 25.70
C SER A 158 12.91 10.70 24.46
N GLY A 159 12.40 11.04 23.27
CA GLY A 159 13.12 10.88 22.03
C GLY A 159 14.40 11.72 22.02
N TYR A 160 15.50 11.12 21.65
CA TYR A 160 16.67 11.70 21.02
C TYR A 160 17.91 11.99 21.86
N VAL A 161 17.81 12.09 23.16
CA VAL A 161 19.04 12.18 23.97
C VAL A 161 18.91 11.17 25.10
N ASN A 162 19.66 10.10 25.04
CA ASN A 162 19.85 9.26 26.21
C ASN A 162 20.65 10.05 27.24
N GLN A 163 19.91 10.68 28.18
CA GLN A 163 20.51 11.52 29.21
C GLN A 163 21.52 10.75 30.12
N GLU A 164 21.42 9.44 30.16
CA GLU A 164 22.34 8.60 30.96
C GLU A 164 23.74 8.51 30.35
N ASN A 165 23.89 8.74 29.06
CA ASN A 165 25.16 8.67 28.35
C ASN A 165 25.77 10.06 28.05
N LEU A 166 25.13 11.13 28.48
CA LEU A 166 25.75 12.44 28.39
C LEU A 166 26.83 12.58 29.47
N PRO A 167 27.99 13.09 29.08
CA PRO A 167 29.03 13.39 30.09
C PRO A 167 28.46 14.35 31.14
N THR A 168 28.73 14.04 32.40
CA THR A 168 28.29 14.89 33.53
C THR A 168 29.01 16.25 33.60
N GLU A 169 30.02 16.44 32.76
CA GLU A 169 30.76 17.71 32.66
C GLU A 169 30.24 18.54 31.49
N ALA A 170 30.21 19.83 31.65
CA ALA A 170 29.76 20.76 30.63
C ALA A 170 30.69 20.70 29.41
N ILE A 171 30.10 20.31 28.28
CA ILE A 171 30.81 20.27 26.99
C ILE A 171 30.61 21.63 26.33
N GLU A 172 31.70 22.25 25.96
CA GLU A 172 31.69 23.54 25.29
C GLU A 172 31.89 23.35 23.79
N THR A 173 30.91 23.79 23.01
CA THR A 173 31.04 23.86 21.54
C THR A 173 31.46 25.29 21.17
N VAL A 174 32.54 25.39 20.43
CA VAL A 174 33.02 26.69 19.91
C VAL A 174 32.76 26.74 18.41
N VAL A 175 31.93 27.67 17.97
CA VAL A 175 31.70 27.92 16.56
C VAL A 175 31.97 29.38 16.28
N THR A 176 32.70 29.60 15.23
CA THR A 176 33.19 30.94 14.88
C THR A 176 32.50 31.39 13.59
N LEU A 177 31.90 32.58 13.64
CA LEU A 177 31.43 33.27 12.45
C LEU A 177 32.62 33.65 11.55
N ASN A 178 32.51 33.31 10.28
CA ASN A 178 33.53 33.65 9.32
C ASN A 178 33.46 35.10 8.88
N GLY A 179 34.58 35.81 8.97
CA GLY A 179 34.72 37.11 8.36
C GLY A 179 33.89 38.24 9.02
N ASN A 180 33.14 38.98 8.22
CA ASN A 180 32.46 40.20 8.60
C ASN A 180 30.96 39.99 8.92
N TYR A 181 30.58 38.82 9.41
CA TYR A 181 29.21 38.55 9.80
C TYR A 181 28.98 38.82 11.28
N GLU A 182 27.84 39.41 11.62
CA GLU A 182 27.42 39.61 13.01
C GLU A 182 25.92 39.38 13.18
N TRP A 183 25.50 39.04 14.39
CA TRP A 183 24.09 38.94 14.73
C TRP A 183 23.58 40.27 15.30
N GLN A 184 22.55 40.86 14.69
CA GLN A 184 21.82 42.02 15.19
C GLN A 184 20.40 41.59 15.59
N GLY A 185 20.25 41.12 16.83
CA GLY A 185 19.01 40.48 17.29
C GLY A 185 18.77 39.15 16.60
N GLN A 186 17.68 39.02 15.86
CA GLN A 186 17.31 37.78 15.10
C GLN A 186 17.76 37.84 13.63
N LYS A 187 18.53 38.86 13.25
CA LYS A 187 19.06 39.02 11.90
C LYS A 187 20.56 38.73 11.85
N LEU A 188 20.94 37.91 10.90
CA LEU A 188 22.36 37.78 10.54
C LEU A 188 22.68 38.81 9.46
N VAL A 189 23.67 39.66 9.72
CA VAL A 189 24.08 40.69 8.77
C VAL A 189 25.55 40.54 8.42
N ARG A 190 25.90 40.96 7.21
CA ARG A 190 27.29 41.10 6.78
C ARG A 190 27.69 42.57 6.79
N VAL A 191 28.74 42.90 7.54
CA VAL A 191 29.30 44.25 7.59
C VAL A 191 30.49 44.33 6.68
N SER A 192 30.43 45.19 5.68
CA SER A 192 31.52 45.50 4.76
C SER A 192 31.82 46.99 4.78
N LYS A 193 32.97 47.41 4.25
CA LYS A 193 33.31 48.84 4.13
C LYS A 193 33.21 49.30 2.69
N ASP A 194 32.59 50.44 2.47
CA ASP A 194 32.56 51.12 1.18
C ASP A 194 33.93 51.71 0.80
N GLU A 195 34.03 52.25 -0.42
CA GLU A 195 35.24 52.91 -0.89
C GLU A 195 35.65 54.17 -0.08
N MET A 196 34.75 54.66 0.75
CA MET A 196 34.98 55.82 1.64
C MET A 196 35.27 55.42 3.09
N GLY A 197 35.27 54.10 3.39
CA GLY A 197 35.54 53.54 4.71
C GLY A 197 34.33 53.51 5.67
N ASN A 198 33.11 53.77 5.20
CA ASN A 198 31.88 53.64 5.98
C ASN A 198 31.40 52.19 5.99
N ASP A 199 30.78 51.76 7.08
CA ASP A 199 30.20 50.45 7.21
C ASP A 199 28.94 50.30 6.35
N VAL A 200 28.91 49.28 5.53
CA VAL A 200 27.75 48.86 4.73
C VAL A 200 27.25 47.56 5.33
N VAL A 201 26.01 47.58 5.81
CA VAL A 201 25.35 46.42 6.42
C VAL A 201 24.38 45.80 5.43
N GLU A 202 24.54 44.54 5.17
CA GLU A 202 23.69 43.75 4.26
C GLU A 202 22.97 42.66 5.08
N ASP A 203 21.63 42.61 5.03
CA ASP A 203 20.84 41.57 5.69
C ASP A 203 21.07 40.24 4.93
N ILE A 204 21.52 39.22 5.64
CA ILE A 204 21.83 37.90 5.08
C ILE A 204 20.72 36.90 5.39
N ALA A 205 20.20 36.88 6.62
CA ALA A 205 19.09 36.05 7.04
C ALA A 205 18.28 36.70 8.15
N ASP A 206 16.99 36.46 8.23
CA ASP A 206 16.08 37.00 9.25
C ASP A 206 15.26 35.87 9.87
N LEU A 207 15.45 35.64 11.17
CA LEU A 207 14.76 34.57 11.91
C LEU A 207 13.51 35.07 12.65
N SER A 208 13.10 36.34 12.46
CA SER A 208 11.99 36.95 13.20
C SER A 208 10.62 36.28 12.93
N ASP A 209 10.42 35.77 11.73
CA ASP A 209 9.17 35.10 11.29
C ASP A 209 9.35 33.59 11.06
N GLY A 210 10.43 32.99 11.55
CA GLY A 210 10.87 31.65 11.29
C GLY A 210 11.88 31.58 10.14
N ALA A 211 12.84 30.64 10.22
CA ALA A 211 13.88 30.50 9.23
C ALA A 211 13.41 29.68 8.01
N SER A 212 13.57 30.24 6.82
CA SER A 212 13.41 29.50 5.56
C SER A 212 14.63 28.60 5.30
N ALA A 213 14.51 27.69 4.33
CA ALA A 213 15.67 26.88 3.88
C ALA A 213 16.81 27.75 3.32
N GLU A 214 16.49 28.90 2.71
CA GLU A 214 17.48 29.85 2.20
C GLU A 214 18.19 30.55 3.34
N ASP A 215 17.47 30.93 4.41
CA ASP A 215 18.06 31.53 5.61
C ASP A 215 19.04 30.58 6.27
N TRP A 216 18.67 29.32 6.46
CA TRP A 216 19.55 28.29 7.02
C TRP A 216 20.80 28.06 6.19
N LYS A 217 20.67 28.08 4.87
CA LYS A 217 21.79 27.94 3.95
C LYS A 217 22.75 29.15 4.07
N ALA A 218 22.18 30.35 4.16
CA ALA A 218 22.98 31.58 4.33
C ALA A 218 23.67 31.63 5.69
N ILE A 219 22.98 31.19 6.74
CA ILE A 219 23.55 31.10 8.09
C ILE A 219 24.68 30.05 8.12
N ALA A 220 24.42 28.85 7.56
CA ALA A 220 25.43 27.83 7.49
C ALA A 220 26.70 28.29 6.76
N ALA A 221 26.54 29.00 5.63
CA ALA A 221 27.65 29.58 4.89
C ALA A 221 28.45 30.57 5.70
N ALA A 222 27.77 31.41 6.47
CA ALA A 222 28.44 32.39 7.35
C ALA A 222 29.29 31.72 8.44
N TYR A 223 28.96 30.51 8.82
CA TYR A 223 29.74 29.71 9.77
C TYR A 223 30.70 28.70 9.09
N GLY A 224 30.78 28.69 7.75
CA GLY A 224 31.69 27.82 7.01
C GLY A 224 31.14 26.42 6.71
N TYR A 225 29.80 26.23 6.78
CA TYR A 225 29.11 24.98 6.52
C TYR A 225 28.28 25.04 5.22
N GLU A 226 28.80 25.63 4.19
CA GLU A 226 28.10 25.79 2.90
C GLU A 226 27.57 24.48 2.32
N ASP A 227 28.33 23.41 2.51
CA ASP A 227 28.05 22.08 1.93
C ASP A 227 27.27 21.14 2.87
N ASP A 228 27.06 21.55 4.13
CA ASP A 228 26.38 20.72 5.13
C ASP A 228 25.42 21.53 6.01
N VAL A 229 24.43 22.11 5.38
CA VAL A 229 23.41 22.96 6.01
C VAL A 229 22.61 22.20 7.06
N LYS A 230 22.40 20.89 6.85
CA LYS A 230 21.61 20.08 7.76
C LYS A 230 22.35 19.84 9.08
N THR A 231 23.60 19.43 9.03
CA THR A 231 24.44 19.30 10.22
C THR A 231 24.56 20.61 10.95
N PHE A 232 24.75 21.72 10.22
CA PHE A 232 24.81 23.03 10.83
C PHE A 232 23.49 23.42 11.52
N ARG A 233 22.34 23.19 10.87
CA ARG A 233 21.02 23.45 11.44
C ARG A 233 20.78 22.64 12.72
N ASN A 234 21.19 21.38 12.74
CA ASN A 234 21.07 20.52 13.91
C ASN A 234 21.94 21.01 15.08
N LEU A 235 23.11 21.58 14.79
CA LEU A 235 24.00 22.19 15.78
C LEU A 235 23.46 23.51 16.34
N TYR A 236 22.75 24.31 15.52
CA TYR A 236 22.44 25.72 15.77
C TYR A 236 20.98 26.08 15.68
N LEU A 237 20.14 25.23 16.17
CA LEU A 237 18.76 25.57 16.41
C LEU A 237 18.67 26.77 17.37
N ASP A 238 18.16 27.89 16.89
CA ASP A 238 17.94 29.11 17.67
C ASP A 238 19.21 29.78 18.26
N LEU A 239 20.21 30.01 17.42
CA LEU A 239 21.37 30.85 17.81
C LEU A 239 21.01 32.15 18.55
N PRO A 240 19.96 32.90 18.17
CA PRO A 240 19.59 34.14 18.90
C PRO A 240 18.89 33.91 20.24
N THR A 241 18.28 32.74 20.46
CA THR A 241 17.51 32.47 21.68
C THR A 241 18.28 31.62 22.69
N LEU A 242 19.35 30.95 22.24
CA LEU A 242 20.26 30.26 23.15
C LEU A 242 21.07 31.31 23.94
N ASN A 243 20.94 31.31 25.27
CA ASN A 243 21.73 32.13 26.18
C ASN A 243 23.20 31.69 26.21
N GLY A 244 23.85 31.72 25.06
CA GLY A 244 25.27 31.43 24.96
C GLY A 244 26.10 32.67 25.38
N SER A 245 27.18 32.47 26.08
CA SER A 245 28.16 33.55 26.27
C SER A 245 28.96 33.70 24.98
N VAL A 246 28.89 34.85 24.37
CA VAL A 246 29.77 35.25 23.28
C VAL A 246 31.18 35.40 23.85
N VAL A 247 32.11 34.60 23.39
CA VAL A 247 33.53 34.75 23.75
C VAL A 247 34.23 35.39 22.58
N GLU A 248 34.75 36.59 22.80
CA GLU A 248 35.67 37.21 21.85
C GLU A 248 36.99 36.42 21.87
N ASP A 249 37.28 35.73 20.80
CA ASP A 249 38.56 35.08 20.58
C ASP A 249 39.55 36.06 20.05
N GLY A 250 40.16 36.90 20.69
CA GLY A 250 41.27 37.81 20.42
C GLY A 250 41.76 38.02 18.96
N THR A 251 41.10 37.42 18.00
CA THR A 251 41.27 37.63 16.55
C THR A 251 40.31 38.71 16.08
N GLU A 252 40.78 39.80 15.56
CA GLU A 252 39.94 40.88 15.00
C GLU A 252 38.93 40.30 14.00
N GLY A 253 37.65 40.37 14.37
CA GLY A 253 36.52 39.99 13.50
C GLY A 253 35.95 38.57 13.68
N ALA A 254 36.42 37.79 14.62
CA ALA A 254 35.84 36.46 14.90
C ALA A 254 35.04 36.50 16.22
N THR A 255 33.74 36.29 16.13
CA THR A 255 32.86 36.10 17.28
C THR A 255 32.58 34.61 17.44
N SER A 256 33.12 33.99 18.51
CA SER A 256 32.86 32.61 18.84
C SER A 256 31.73 32.51 19.86
N VAL A 257 30.77 31.61 19.64
CA VAL A 257 29.68 31.34 20.56
C VAL A 257 29.93 30.00 21.22
N LYS A 258 30.05 30.01 22.56
CA LYS A 258 30.23 28.79 23.34
C LYS A 258 28.90 28.34 23.94
N TYR A 259 28.53 27.09 23.70
CA TYR A 259 27.36 26.47 24.29
C TYR A 259 27.76 25.27 25.16
N SER A 260 27.09 25.07 26.29
CA SER A 260 27.22 23.87 27.06
C SER A 260 26.22 22.83 26.56
N VAL A 261 26.62 21.56 26.48
CA VAL A 261 25.74 20.47 26.08
C VAL A 261 24.53 20.35 27.01
N GLN A 262 24.68 20.61 28.30
CA GLN A 262 23.58 20.63 29.24
C GLN A 262 22.52 21.69 28.89
N GLN A 263 22.91 22.86 28.41
CA GLN A 263 21.97 23.91 27.99
C GLN A 263 21.26 23.54 26.69
N LEU A 264 21.96 22.92 25.76
CA LEU A 264 21.37 22.39 24.55
C LEU A 264 20.31 21.32 24.85
N VAL A 265 20.62 20.36 25.74
CA VAL A 265 19.68 19.30 26.18
C VAL A 265 18.47 19.89 26.91
N LEU A 266 18.64 20.85 27.80
CA LEU A 266 17.56 21.50 28.52
C LEU A 266 16.64 22.29 27.57
N ASN A 267 17.18 22.97 26.58
CA ASN A 267 16.39 23.68 25.58
C ASN A 267 15.63 22.76 24.64
N LEU A 268 16.14 21.57 24.36
CA LEU A 268 15.44 20.52 23.63
C LEU A 268 14.31 19.91 24.47
N ALA A 269 14.50 19.74 25.78
CA ALA A 269 13.51 19.19 26.70
C ALA A 269 12.32 20.14 26.93
N ASP A 270 12.54 21.46 26.88
CA ASP A 270 11.50 22.48 27.09
C ASP A 270 10.56 22.66 25.87
N GLY A 271 10.72 21.89 24.80
CA GLY A 271 9.84 21.91 23.63
C GLY A 271 9.93 23.20 22.81
N ALA A 272 10.92 24.05 23.07
CA ALA A 272 11.15 25.29 22.31
C ALA A 272 11.84 25.05 20.96
N ALA A 273 12.39 23.82 20.75
CA ALA A 273 13.06 23.45 19.52
C ALA A 273 12.28 22.40 18.78
N THR A 274 11.83 22.76 17.61
CA THR A 274 11.12 21.82 16.69
C THR A 274 12.06 20.87 15.96
N THR A 275 13.31 20.81 16.34
CA THR A 275 14.23 19.84 15.79
C THR A 275 15.27 19.42 16.78
N PRO A 276 15.61 18.33 16.63
CA PRO A 276 16.13 17.36 17.48
C PRO A 276 17.57 17.12 17.22
N ASN A 277 18.02 16.14 17.80
CA ASN A 277 19.08 15.28 17.39
C ASN A 277 20.46 15.87 17.44
N ILE A 278 20.89 16.16 18.66
CA ILE A 278 22.32 16.24 18.89
C ILE A 278 22.70 14.97 19.63
N ASN A 279 22.94 13.93 18.90
CA ASN A 279 23.79 12.86 19.34
C ASN A 279 25.21 13.27 19.00
N SER A 280 25.84 14.00 19.87
CA SER A 280 27.19 14.46 19.65
C SER A 280 28.17 13.45 20.15
N VAL A 281 29.12 13.11 19.33
CA VAL A 281 30.37 12.57 19.81
C VAL A 281 31.20 13.73 20.33
N VAL A 282 31.50 13.64 21.59
CA VAL A 282 32.43 14.53 22.24
C VAL A 282 33.81 14.02 22.00
N GLY A 283 34.66 14.81 21.43
CA GLY A 283 36.10 14.50 21.39
C GLY A 283 36.68 14.42 22.78
N ASP A 284 37.86 13.80 22.92
CA ASP A 284 38.59 13.62 24.18
C ASP A 284 38.87 14.96 24.92
N ASP A 285 38.68 16.07 24.26
CA ASP A 285 38.85 17.45 24.77
C ASP A 285 37.53 18.13 25.15
N ASN A 286 36.40 17.42 25.15
CA ASN A 286 35.07 17.97 25.41
C ASN A 286 34.63 19.06 24.41
N THR A 287 35.21 19.05 23.22
CA THR A 287 34.78 19.97 22.13
C THR A 287 33.89 19.21 21.15
N PHE A 288 32.84 19.88 20.65
CA PHE A 288 32.12 19.42 19.49
C PHE A 288 32.99 19.61 18.27
N THR A 289 33.32 18.55 17.60
CA THR A 289 33.96 18.65 16.31
C THR A 289 32.89 18.72 15.23
N ALA A 290 32.94 19.74 14.42
CA ALA A 290 32.02 19.96 13.32
C ALA A 290 32.28 19.06 12.09
N ASP A 291 33.01 18.01 12.24
CA ASP A 291 33.47 17.12 11.17
C ASP A 291 32.48 15.98 10.85
N GLY A 292 31.21 16.18 11.15
CA GLY A 292 30.15 15.29 10.72
C GLY A 292 29.93 14.04 11.56
N ARG A 293 30.48 13.97 12.76
CA ARG A 293 30.24 12.87 13.70
C ARG A 293 29.07 13.11 14.64
N PHE A 294 28.10 13.86 14.19
CA PHE A 294 26.86 14.04 14.93
C PHE A 294 25.92 12.91 14.60
N TYR A 295 25.46 12.21 15.61
CA TYR A 295 24.36 11.28 15.45
C TYR A 295 23.08 12.07 15.39
N ASP A 296 22.43 12.06 14.26
CA ASP A 296 21.06 12.48 14.13
C ASP A 296 20.16 11.40 14.74
N GLY A 297 20.02 11.46 16.02
CA GLY A 297 18.99 10.92 16.84
C GLY A 297 18.76 9.44 16.89
N LEU A 298 18.78 8.72 15.81
CA LEU A 298 18.46 7.30 15.80
C LEU A 298 19.68 6.46 15.56
N THR A 299 19.90 5.51 16.48
CA THR A 299 20.94 4.51 16.32
C THR A 299 20.36 3.11 16.31
N VAL A 300 20.85 2.29 15.40
CA VAL A 300 20.59 0.86 15.33
C VAL A 300 21.80 0.13 15.89
N THR A 301 21.59 -0.69 16.90
CA THR A 301 22.64 -1.42 17.59
C THR A 301 22.55 -2.91 17.29
N TYR A 302 23.69 -3.52 17.03
CA TYR A 302 23.85 -4.95 16.87
C TYR A 302 24.70 -5.53 18.01
N ASP A 303 24.45 -6.76 18.38
CA ASP A 303 25.26 -7.48 19.36
C ASP A 303 26.66 -7.70 18.78
N ALA A 304 27.67 -7.24 19.49
CA ALA A 304 29.06 -7.31 19.05
C ALA A 304 29.64 -8.75 18.94
N ASP A 305 29.04 -9.69 19.69
CA ASP A 305 29.53 -11.08 19.78
C ASP A 305 28.88 -11.97 18.70
N ASN A 306 27.58 -11.77 18.41
CA ASN A 306 26.83 -12.62 17.51
C ASN A 306 26.25 -11.91 16.28
N GLY A 307 26.37 -10.58 16.21
CA GLY A 307 25.92 -9.78 15.06
C GLY A 307 24.41 -9.68 14.87
N VAL A 308 23.60 -10.16 15.81
CA VAL A 308 22.14 -10.06 15.75
C VAL A 308 21.71 -8.65 16.12
N PHE A 309 20.59 -8.21 15.59
CA PHE A 309 19.97 -6.96 16.00
C PHE A 309 19.77 -6.92 17.52
N ALA A 310 20.19 -5.84 18.17
CA ALA A 310 20.15 -5.70 19.63
C ALA A 310 19.15 -4.64 20.09
N GLY A 311 18.88 -3.60 19.29
CA GLY A 311 17.91 -2.58 19.66
C GLY A 311 18.12 -1.25 18.95
N ILE A 312 17.22 -0.31 19.25
CA ILE A 312 17.24 1.05 18.73
C ILE A 312 17.52 2.01 19.89
N ASN A 313 18.42 2.97 19.70
CA ASN A 313 18.85 3.94 20.71
C ASN A 313 19.36 3.29 22.01
N GLY A 314 19.91 2.09 21.93
CA GLY A 314 20.39 1.32 23.08
C GLY A 314 19.28 0.62 23.88
N GLU A 315 18.03 0.67 23.44
CA GLU A 315 16.91 -0.05 24.05
C GLU A 315 16.70 -1.41 23.37
N GLU A 316 16.97 -2.50 24.07
CA GLU A 316 16.86 -3.87 23.56
C GLU A 316 15.42 -4.32 23.25
N THR A 317 14.42 -3.60 23.77
CA THR A 317 13.01 -3.94 23.59
C THR A 317 12.36 -3.27 22.37
N VAL A 318 13.08 -2.32 21.76
CA VAL A 318 12.57 -1.53 20.63
C VAL A 318 13.22 -2.00 19.35
N SER A 319 12.42 -2.51 18.41
CA SER A 319 12.86 -2.92 17.08
C SER A 319 12.36 -2.02 15.96
N THR A 320 11.42 -1.13 16.26
CA THR A 320 10.73 -0.33 15.25
C THR A 320 11.06 1.15 15.32
N VAL A 321 11.13 1.77 14.15
CA VAL A 321 11.26 3.22 13.97
C VAL A 321 10.02 3.72 13.27
N ASN A 322 9.39 4.76 13.79
CA ASN A 322 8.25 5.39 13.17
C ASN A 322 8.68 6.59 12.33
N PHE A 323 8.33 6.60 11.05
CA PHE A 323 8.51 7.70 10.14
C PHE A 323 7.25 8.54 10.16
N ASP A 324 7.33 9.72 10.75
CA ASP A 324 6.21 10.64 10.88
C ASP A 324 6.20 11.64 9.72
N PHE A 325 5.29 11.39 8.77
CA PHE A 325 5.09 12.23 7.60
C PHE A 325 4.11 13.40 7.82
N SER A 326 3.61 13.59 9.03
CA SER A 326 2.62 14.64 9.32
C SER A 326 3.10 16.05 8.98
N ALA A 327 4.41 16.27 9.05
CA ALA A 327 5.04 17.56 8.77
C ALA A 327 4.98 17.99 7.30
N ILE A 328 4.94 17.03 6.35
CA ILE A 328 4.87 17.32 4.91
C ILE A 328 3.44 17.33 4.36
N GLY A 329 2.47 17.08 5.22
CA GLY A 329 1.03 17.25 4.95
C GLY A 329 0.35 16.12 4.18
N GLY A 330 -0.87 16.07 4.38
CA GLY A 330 -2.10 15.66 3.71
C GLY A 330 -2.30 14.21 3.32
N ASN A 331 -1.46 13.56 2.57
CA ASN A 331 -1.81 12.27 1.95
C ASN A 331 -0.94 11.10 2.43
N PHE A 332 0.01 11.35 3.29
CA PHE A 332 0.90 10.33 3.81
C PHE A 332 0.38 9.74 5.12
N SER A 333 0.58 8.45 5.30
CA SER A 333 0.43 7.78 6.60
C SER A 333 1.81 7.60 7.24
N ASN A 334 1.85 7.55 8.56
CA ASN A 334 3.07 7.21 9.27
C ASN A 334 3.44 5.76 8.95
N ILE A 335 4.75 5.49 8.81
CA ILE A 335 5.28 4.17 8.48
C ILE A 335 6.10 3.66 9.65
N GLU A 336 5.70 2.53 10.20
CA GLU A 336 6.47 1.80 11.20
C GLU A 336 7.46 0.87 10.48
N VAL A 337 8.76 1.07 10.72
CA VAL A 337 9.84 0.32 10.08
C VAL A 337 10.53 -0.57 11.09
N ASP A 338 10.43 -1.89 10.93
CA ASP A 338 11.03 -2.90 11.81
C ASP A 338 12.43 -3.29 11.34
N PHE A 339 13.41 -3.24 12.24
CA PHE A 339 14.82 -3.58 11.99
C PHE A 339 15.23 -4.96 12.52
N SER A 340 14.32 -5.69 13.16
CA SER A 340 14.61 -6.95 13.87
C SER A 340 15.25 -8.03 13.00
N GLU A 341 14.98 -8.04 11.69
CA GLU A 341 15.53 -9.01 10.72
C GLU A 341 16.84 -8.57 10.08
N SER A 342 17.37 -7.42 10.49
CA SER A 342 18.69 -6.97 10.07
C SER A 342 19.79 -7.59 10.94
N SER A 343 20.97 -7.78 10.39
CA SER A 343 22.09 -8.38 11.10
C SER A 343 23.42 -7.78 10.65
N MET A 344 24.43 -7.86 11.53
CA MET A 344 25.78 -7.37 11.26
C MET A 344 26.74 -8.56 11.13
N PHE A 345 27.18 -8.87 9.91
CA PHE A 345 28.13 -9.93 9.64
C PHE A 345 29.18 -9.51 8.62
N ASP A 346 30.31 -10.23 8.61
CA ASP A 346 31.28 -10.10 7.52
C ASP A 346 30.71 -10.67 6.23
N ASN A 347 30.44 -9.81 5.28
CA ASN A 347 29.98 -10.14 3.93
C ASN A 347 30.98 -9.65 2.88
N LYS A 348 32.27 -9.78 3.17
CA LYS A 348 33.39 -9.42 2.28
C LYS A 348 33.42 -7.93 1.91
N GLY A 349 33.08 -7.09 2.87
CA GLY A 349 33.07 -5.64 2.69
C GLY A 349 31.89 -5.11 1.88
N THR A 350 30.79 -5.85 1.78
CA THR A 350 29.59 -5.42 1.05
C THR A 350 28.35 -5.63 1.90
N SER A 351 27.58 -4.58 2.15
CA SER A 351 26.29 -4.66 2.84
C SER A 351 25.16 -4.95 1.87
N THR A 352 24.28 -5.89 2.26
CA THR A 352 23.08 -6.28 1.51
C THR A 352 21.79 -5.80 2.17
N ILE A 353 21.92 -4.96 3.20
CA ILE A 353 20.79 -4.41 3.93
C ILE A 353 19.85 -3.64 3.01
N GLY A 354 18.56 -3.85 3.16
CA GLY A 354 17.52 -3.22 2.33
C GLY A 354 16.22 -3.09 3.08
N ALA A 355 15.36 -2.15 2.63
CA ALA A 355 14.03 -1.93 3.19
C ALA A 355 12.95 -2.43 2.23
N THR A 356 11.92 -3.04 2.79
CA THR A 356 10.76 -3.57 2.06
C THR A 356 9.48 -3.06 2.72
N SER A 357 8.52 -2.60 1.93
CA SER A 357 7.20 -2.20 2.44
C SER A 357 6.34 -3.39 2.86
N GLY A 358 5.56 -3.21 3.92
CA GLY A 358 4.79 -4.26 4.61
C GLY A 358 5.55 -4.88 5.77
N ASP A 359 4.82 -5.60 6.63
CA ASP A 359 5.43 -6.48 7.62
C ASP A 359 5.73 -7.87 7.01
N PHE A 360 6.25 -8.80 7.81
CA PHE A 360 6.60 -10.16 7.35
C PHE A 360 5.40 -10.98 6.87
N ASP A 361 4.19 -10.63 7.30
CA ASP A 361 2.94 -11.24 6.84
C ASP A 361 2.36 -10.52 5.62
N GLY A 362 3.02 -9.45 5.13
CA GLY A 362 2.61 -8.63 4.00
C GLY A 362 1.52 -7.61 4.33
N LEU A 363 1.23 -7.38 5.63
CA LEU A 363 0.28 -6.37 6.06
C LEU A 363 0.91 -4.98 6.01
N GLY A 364 0.12 -3.96 5.70
CA GLY A 364 0.59 -2.58 5.67
C GLY A 364 1.52 -2.22 4.50
N THR A 365 1.63 -3.09 3.49
CA THR A 365 2.49 -2.86 2.30
C THR A 365 2.09 -1.60 1.52
N GLY A 366 0.80 -1.23 1.59
CA GLY A 366 0.25 -0.20 0.72
C GLY A 366 0.06 -0.68 -0.71
N ARG A 367 -0.70 0.09 -1.50
CA ARG A 367 -0.96 -0.25 -2.89
C ARG A 367 -1.46 0.94 -3.68
N ARG A 368 -1.21 0.91 -4.97
CA ARG A 368 -1.77 1.88 -5.91
C ARG A 368 -3.25 1.60 -6.20
N LEU A 369 -3.93 2.58 -6.77
CA LEU A 369 -5.24 2.35 -7.38
C LEU A 369 -5.13 1.20 -8.38
N GLY A 370 -6.06 0.24 -8.29
CA GLY A 370 -6.11 -0.90 -9.20
C GLY A 370 -7.26 -0.76 -10.18
N ASP A 371 -7.02 -1.04 -11.47
CA ASP A 371 -8.06 -1.16 -12.49
C ASP A 371 -8.46 -2.62 -12.68
N MET A 372 -9.76 -2.88 -12.86
CA MET A 372 -10.26 -4.23 -13.07
C MET A 372 -9.74 -4.79 -14.40
N ILE A 373 -9.03 -5.93 -14.33
CA ILE A 373 -8.50 -6.64 -15.50
C ILE A 373 -9.32 -7.85 -15.89
N GLY A 374 -10.16 -8.37 -15.00
CA GLY A 374 -11.00 -9.52 -15.29
C GLY A 374 -11.88 -9.97 -14.14
N VAL A 375 -12.80 -10.87 -14.47
CA VAL A 375 -13.73 -11.49 -13.53
C VAL A 375 -13.62 -13.01 -13.64
N SER A 376 -13.64 -13.68 -12.51
CA SER A 376 -13.65 -15.15 -12.42
C SER A 376 -14.80 -15.63 -11.55
N ILE A 377 -15.41 -16.75 -11.94
CA ILE A 377 -16.47 -17.40 -11.17
C ILE A 377 -15.92 -18.73 -10.67
N GLN A 378 -15.98 -18.96 -9.37
CA GLN A 378 -15.52 -20.18 -8.73
C GLN A 378 -16.57 -21.29 -8.79
N ASN A 379 -16.18 -22.52 -8.44
CA ASN A 379 -17.06 -23.70 -8.48
C ASN A 379 -18.26 -23.60 -7.54
N ASN A 380 -18.17 -22.80 -6.50
CA ASN A 380 -19.25 -22.49 -5.55
C ASN A 380 -20.14 -21.31 -5.98
N GLY A 381 -19.93 -20.78 -7.19
CA GLY A 381 -20.69 -19.63 -7.69
C GLY A 381 -20.22 -18.26 -7.20
N MET A 382 -19.18 -18.18 -6.38
CA MET A 382 -18.59 -16.89 -5.97
C MET A 382 -17.90 -16.22 -7.15
N ILE A 383 -18.12 -14.92 -7.29
CA ILE A 383 -17.60 -14.08 -8.37
C ILE A 383 -16.53 -13.17 -7.82
N TYR A 384 -15.33 -13.27 -8.36
CA TYR A 384 -14.18 -12.45 -7.96
C TYR A 384 -13.74 -11.55 -9.13
N ALA A 385 -13.53 -10.29 -8.82
CA ALA A 385 -12.78 -9.38 -9.70
C ALA A 385 -11.28 -9.49 -9.40
N SER A 386 -10.47 -9.42 -10.43
CA SER A 386 -9.02 -9.29 -10.34
C SER A 386 -8.61 -7.91 -10.84
N TYR A 387 -7.66 -7.28 -10.13
CA TYR A 387 -7.19 -5.94 -10.44
C TYR A 387 -5.70 -5.97 -10.81
N ASP A 388 -5.26 -4.96 -11.55
CA ASP A 388 -3.89 -4.86 -12.04
C ASP A 388 -2.85 -4.52 -10.95
N ASN A 389 -3.34 -4.16 -9.75
CA ASN A 389 -2.52 -4.04 -8.54
C ASN A 389 -2.34 -5.36 -7.77
N GLY A 390 -2.76 -6.49 -8.35
CA GLY A 390 -2.67 -7.82 -7.76
C GLY A 390 -3.77 -8.18 -6.76
N MET A 391 -4.70 -7.26 -6.49
CA MET A 391 -5.79 -7.50 -5.55
C MET A 391 -6.96 -8.23 -6.20
N THR A 392 -7.71 -8.94 -5.37
CA THR A 392 -8.98 -9.57 -5.75
C THR A 392 -10.09 -9.11 -4.82
N LYS A 393 -11.28 -8.86 -5.38
CA LYS A 393 -12.45 -8.45 -4.62
C LYS A 393 -13.60 -9.42 -4.89
N LEU A 394 -14.26 -9.89 -3.85
CA LEU A 394 -15.49 -10.66 -3.95
C LEU A 394 -16.63 -9.71 -4.36
N LEU A 395 -17.31 -9.99 -5.46
CA LEU A 395 -18.38 -9.16 -6.01
C LEU A 395 -19.77 -9.66 -5.64
N GLY A 396 -19.92 -10.98 -5.45
CA GLY A 396 -21.17 -11.62 -5.14
C GLY A 396 -21.10 -13.11 -5.34
N GLN A 397 -22.23 -13.78 -5.18
CA GLN A 397 -22.37 -15.22 -5.42
C GLN A 397 -23.65 -15.50 -6.20
N ILE A 398 -23.57 -16.32 -7.23
CA ILE A 398 -24.72 -16.77 -7.99
C ILE A 398 -25.57 -17.67 -7.07
N ALA A 399 -26.83 -17.29 -6.84
CA ALA A 399 -27.76 -18.13 -6.13
C ALA A 399 -28.43 -19.12 -7.08
N THR A 400 -28.74 -20.29 -6.57
CA THR A 400 -29.47 -21.33 -7.30
C THR A 400 -30.80 -21.65 -6.64
N ALA A 401 -31.70 -22.23 -7.38
CA ALA A 401 -32.99 -22.70 -6.88
C ALA A 401 -33.11 -24.21 -7.08
N GLU A 402 -33.66 -24.90 -6.10
CA GLU A 402 -34.02 -26.30 -6.19
C GLU A 402 -35.51 -26.47 -5.96
N PHE A 403 -36.09 -27.43 -6.64
CA PHE A 403 -37.52 -27.72 -6.59
C PHE A 403 -37.74 -29.18 -6.17
N ALA A 404 -38.69 -29.38 -5.26
CA ALA A 404 -39.08 -30.70 -4.81
C ALA A 404 -39.54 -31.60 -5.99
N ASN A 405 -40.11 -30.99 -7.03
CA ASN A 405 -40.51 -31.65 -8.25
C ASN A 405 -40.16 -30.78 -9.47
N ALA A 406 -38.92 -30.94 -9.96
CA ALA A 406 -38.46 -30.24 -11.16
C ALA A 406 -39.30 -30.51 -12.41
N SER A 407 -39.92 -31.72 -12.51
CA SER A 407 -40.80 -32.06 -13.62
C SER A 407 -42.13 -31.28 -13.61
N GLY A 408 -42.49 -30.66 -12.51
CA GLY A 408 -43.65 -29.82 -12.36
C GLY A 408 -43.47 -28.37 -12.83
N LEU A 409 -42.26 -27.98 -13.22
CA LEU A 409 -41.97 -26.67 -13.75
C LEU A 409 -42.61 -26.46 -15.13
N GLU A 410 -43.18 -25.30 -15.39
CA GLU A 410 -43.76 -24.93 -16.67
C GLU A 410 -42.70 -24.34 -17.62
N LYS A 411 -42.60 -24.91 -18.83
CA LYS A 411 -41.64 -24.45 -19.82
C LYS A 411 -42.16 -23.18 -20.53
N GLN A 412 -41.40 -22.09 -20.45
CA GLN A 412 -41.74 -20.79 -21.04
C GLN A 412 -41.08 -20.51 -22.41
N GLY A 413 -40.21 -21.40 -22.87
CA GLY A 413 -39.37 -21.22 -24.07
C GLY A 413 -37.95 -20.80 -23.70
N ASP A 414 -37.05 -20.72 -24.67
CA ASP A 414 -35.67 -20.24 -24.52
C ASP A 414 -34.89 -20.83 -23.30
N ASN A 415 -35.18 -22.12 -23.01
CA ASN A 415 -34.65 -22.82 -21.82
C ASN A 415 -35.06 -22.23 -20.47
N LEU A 416 -36.16 -21.44 -20.45
CA LEU A 416 -36.72 -20.88 -19.23
C LEU A 416 -37.85 -21.73 -18.70
N TYR A 417 -37.95 -21.79 -17.39
CA TYR A 417 -38.99 -22.48 -16.63
C TYR A 417 -39.57 -21.52 -15.58
N SER A 418 -40.88 -21.62 -15.34
CA SER A 418 -41.57 -20.94 -14.24
C SER A 418 -42.02 -21.95 -13.18
N ALA A 419 -42.08 -21.49 -11.94
CA ALA A 419 -42.59 -22.29 -10.82
C ALA A 419 -44.09 -22.48 -10.94
N THR A 420 -44.59 -23.67 -10.59
CA THR A 420 -46.04 -23.97 -10.53
C THR A 420 -46.38 -24.55 -9.16
N LEU A 421 -47.66 -24.66 -8.86
CA LEU A 421 -48.11 -25.29 -7.60
C LEU A 421 -47.61 -26.73 -7.43
N ASN A 422 -47.27 -27.45 -8.54
CA ASN A 422 -46.78 -28.82 -8.52
C ASN A 422 -45.25 -28.91 -8.37
N SER A 423 -44.52 -27.86 -8.73
CA SER A 423 -43.06 -27.81 -8.56
C SER A 423 -42.63 -27.45 -7.15
N GLY A 424 -43.48 -26.72 -6.44
CA GLY A 424 -43.12 -25.96 -5.25
C GLY A 424 -42.81 -24.49 -5.58
N GLU A 425 -42.96 -23.64 -4.59
CA GLU A 425 -42.69 -22.20 -4.73
C GLU A 425 -41.22 -21.91 -4.46
N PHE A 426 -40.68 -20.87 -5.12
CA PHE A 426 -39.36 -20.33 -4.82
C PHE A 426 -39.48 -19.31 -3.70
N ASP A 427 -38.72 -19.45 -2.65
CA ASP A 427 -38.75 -18.63 -1.42
C ASP A 427 -38.16 -17.22 -1.59
N GLY A 428 -37.51 -16.94 -2.72
CA GLY A 428 -36.82 -15.68 -3.02
C GLY A 428 -35.43 -15.56 -2.38
N ILE A 429 -34.95 -16.56 -1.68
CA ILE A 429 -33.62 -16.55 -1.04
C ILE A 429 -32.60 -17.32 -1.88
N GLY A 430 -33.01 -18.50 -2.35
CA GLY A 430 -32.13 -19.38 -3.09
C GLY A 430 -31.23 -20.24 -2.19
N ILE A 431 -30.42 -21.07 -2.82
CA ILE A 431 -29.55 -22.05 -2.18
C ILE A 431 -28.14 -21.96 -2.80
N ASP A 432 -27.12 -22.16 -1.98
CA ASP A 432 -25.75 -22.35 -2.49
C ASP A 432 -25.68 -23.65 -3.30
N VAL A 433 -25.09 -23.59 -4.48
CA VAL A 433 -24.95 -24.76 -5.38
C VAL A 433 -24.24 -25.92 -4.71
N THR A 434 -23.35 -25.64 -3.75
CA THR A 434 -22.57 -26.68 -3.05
C THR A 434 -23.34 -27.36 -1.92
N ALA A 435 -24.46 -26.79 -1.47
CA ALA A 435 -25.25 -27.32 -0.34
C ALA A 435 -25.68 -28.78 -0.55
N ASN A 436 -26.01 -29.17 -1.80
CA ASN A 436 -26.42 -30.50 -2.17
C ASN A 436 -25.38 -31.25 -3.04
N GLY A 437 -24.10 -30.83 -2.96
CA GLY A 437 -23.01 -31.48 -3.68
C GLY A 437 -22.92 -31.10 -5.18
N GLY A 438 -23.67 -30.09 -5.60
CA GLY A 438 -23.52 -29.48 -6.94
C GLY A 438 -22.28 -28.59 -7.04
N TYR A 439 -21.90 -28.24 -8.23
CA TYR A 439 -20.86 -27.26 -8.51
C TYR A 439 -21.05 -26.57 -9.86
N MET A 440 -20.46 -25.40 -10.01
CA MET A 440 -20.42 -24.66 -11.27
C MET A 440 -19.07 -24.86 -11.95
N SER A 441 -19.08 -25.03 -13.27
CA SER A 441 -17.87 -25.03 -14.08
C SER A 441 -17.97 -23.91 -15.13
N THR A 442 -16.95 -23.06 -15.17
CA THR A 442 -16.83 -21.97 -16.13
C THR A 442 -15.90 -22.33 -17.28
N GLY A 443 -16.07 -21.69 -18.44
CA GLY A 443 -15.20 -21.92 -19.59
C GLY A 443 -15.33 -23.29 -20.24
N VAL A 444 -16.42 -24.03 -19.95
CA VAL A 444 -16.69 -25.37 -20.51
C VAL A 444 -17.99 -25.36 -21.30
N LEU A 445 -18.06 -26.21 -22.32
CA LEU A 445 -19.28 -26.49 -23.07
C LEU A 445 -19.89 -27.80 -22.56
N GLU A 446 -21.20 -27.79 -22.33
CA GLU A 446 -21.93 -28.99 -22.00
C GLU A 446 -22.10 -29.83 -23.26
N MET A 447 -21.70 -31.09 -23.20
CA MET A 447 -21.90 -32.00 -24.30
C MET A 447 -23.37 -32.45 -24.38
N SER A 448 -23.89 -32.59 -25.60
CA SER A 448 -25.22 -33.15 -25.79
C SER A 448 -25.22 -34.64 -25.32
N ASN A 449 -26.25 -35.00 -24.56
CA ASN A 449 -26.49 -36.38 -24.16
C ASN A 449 -27.40 -37.12 -25.15
N VAL A 450 -27.70 -36.54 -26.31
CA VAL A 450 -28.51 -37.17 -27.35
C VAL A 450 -27.68 -38.17 -28.13
N ASP A 451 -28.10 -39.45 -28.10
CA ASP A 451 -27.54 -40.47 -28.95
C ASP A 451 -28.14 -40.35 -30.37
N LEU A 452 -27.35 -39.76 -31.27
CA LEU A 452 -27.75 -39.59 -32.66
C LEU A 452 -28.13 -40.89 -33.35
N SER A 453 -27.49 -42.03 -32.97
CA SER A 453 -27.79 -43.32 -33.55
C SER A 453 -29.19 -43.80 -33.17
N SER A 454 -29.59 -43.56 -31.91
CA SER A 454 -30.94 -43.86 -31.43
C SER A 454 -31.98 -42.99 -32.12
N GLU A 455 -31.75 -41.69 -32.21
CA GLU A 455 -32.65 -40.73 -32.86
C GLU A 455 -32.82 -41.06 -34.36
N PHE A 456 -31.74 -41.36 -35.06
CA PHE A 456 -31.82 -41.80 -36.45
C PHE A 456 -32.58 -43.11 -36.61
N THR A 457 -32.43 -44.04 -35.68
CA THR A 457 -33.17 -45.32 -35.71
C THR A 457 -34.64 -45.06 -35.50
N GLU A 458 -35.04 -44.24 -34.55
CA GLU A 458 -36.43 -43.86 -34.34
C GLU A 458 -37.00 -43.08 -35.53
N MET A 459 -36.23 -42.19 -36.13
CA MET A 459 -36.63 -41.50 -37.35
C MET A 459 -36.91 -42.48 -38.50
N ILE A 460 -36.01 -43.43 -38.73
CA ILE A 460 -36.14 -44.47 -39.77
C ILE A 460 -37.33 -45.36 -39.49
N THR A 461 -37.57 -45.78 -38.26
CA THR A 461 -38.73 -46.61 -37.90
C THR A 461 -40.02 -45.89 -38.06
N THR A 462 -40.08 -44.60 -37.64
CA THR A 462 -41.25 -43.72 -37.82
C THR A 462 -41.54 -43.48 -39.31
N GLN A 463 -40.49 -43.20 -40.12
CA GLN A 463 -40.60 -43.01 -41.55
C GLN A 463 -41.14 -44.27 -42.25
N ARG A 464 -40.61 -45.47 -41.87
CA ARG A 464 -41.13 -46.76 -42.41
C ARG A 464 -42.55 -47.02 -41.97
N GLY A 465 -42.92 -46.70 -40.73
CA GLY A 465 -44.31 -46.77 -40.23
C GLY A 465 -45.26 -45.88 -41.04
N PHE A 466 -44.84 -44.63 -41.28
CA PHE A 466 -45.61 -43.73 -42.13
C PHE A 466 -45.77 -44.24 -43.56
N GLN A 467 -44.69 -44.75 -44.17
CA GLN A 467 -44.75 -45.34 -45.52
C GLN A 467 -45.65 -46.59 -45.56
N ALA A 468 -45.61 -47.43 -44.54
CA ALA A 468 -46.50 -48.63 -44.47
C ALA A 468 -47.96 -48.23 -44.37
N ASN A 469 -48.29 -47.25 -43.49
CA ASN A 469 -49.66 -46.75 -43.35
C ASN A 469 -50.13 -46.07 -44.64
N SER A 470 -49.30 -45.31 -45.33
CA SER A 470 -49.62 -44.67 -46.60
C SER A 470 -49.93 -45.77 -47.69
N ARG A 471 -49.18 -46.86 -47.72
CA ARG A 471 -49.45 -47.96 -48.62
C ARG A 471 -50.77 -48.68 -48.33
N ILE A 472 -51.14 -48.79 -47.04
CA ILE A 472 -52.43 -49.40 -46.66
C ILE A 472 -53.56 -48.51 -47.19
N ILE A 473 -53.44 -47.21 -47.11
CA ILE A 473 -54.44 -46.28 -47.63
C ILE A 473 -54.56 -46.39 -49.14
N THR A 474 -53.45 -46.44 -49.87
CA THR A 474 -53.47 -46.59 -51.32
C THR A 474 -54.06 -47.93 -51.75
N VAL A 475 -53.74 -49.00 -51.04
CA VAL A 475 -54.35 -50.33 -51.30
C VAL A 475 -55.82 -50.34 -50.98
N SER A 476 -56.24 -49.70 -49.89
CA SER A 476 -57.65 -49.53 -49.56
C SER A 476 -58.43 -48.78 -50.65
N ASP A 477 -57.77 -47.71 -51.19
CA ASP A 477 -58.35 -46.88 -52.24
C ASP A 477 -58.55 -47.66 -53.54
N THR A 478 -57.53 -48.47 -53.95
CA THR A 478 -57.63 -49.39 -55.10
C THR A 478 -58.70 -50.45 -54.91
N LEU A 479 -58.82 -51.06 -53.71
CA LEU A 479 -59.88 -52.03 -53.40
C LEU A 479 -61.27 -51.38 -53.46
N LEU A 480 -61.43 -50.16 -53.01
CA LEU A 480 -62.68 -49.39 -53.12
C LEU A 480 -63.02 -49.07 -54.59
N GLU A 481 -62.01 -48.72 -55.40
CA GLU A 481 -62.17 -48.52 -56.83
C GLU A 481 -62.62 -49.78 -57.57
N GLU A 482 -61.98 -50.90 -57.26
CA GLU A 482 -62.40 -52.24 -57.82
C GLU A 482 -63.82 -52.64 -57.39
N LEU A 483 -64.17 -52.41 -56.11
CA LEU A 483 -65.53 -52.64 -55.61
C LEU A 483 -66.58 -51.78 -56.31
N THR A 484 -66.27 -50.52 -56.59
CA THR A 484 -67.20 -49.67 -57.33
C THR A 484 -67.33 -50.06 -58.79
N ASN A 485 -66.26 -50.61 -59.41
CA ASN A 485 -66.28 -51.13 -60.79
C ASN A 485 -67.03 -52.48 -60.93
N LEU A 486 -67.01 -53.32 -59.88
CA LEU A 486 -67.80 -54.59 -59.87
C LEU A 486 -69.27 -54.34 -59.73
N LYS A 487 -69.75 -53.21 -59.39
CA LYS A 487 -71.14 -52.83 -59.27
C LYS A 487 -71.75 -52.29 -60.60
N ARG A 488 -70.95 -52.18 -61.61
CA ARG A 488 -71.40 -51.93 -63.00
C ARG A 488 -71.50 -53.18 -63.76
#